data_0490b49d15b15c30fb9772764f9beaed
#
_entry.id   0490b49d15b15c30fb9772764f9beaed
#
_cell.length_a   1.000
_cell.length_b   1.000
_cell.length_c   1.000
_cell.angle_alpha   90.00
_cell.angle_beta   90.00
_cell.angle_gamma   90.00
#
_symmetry.space_group_name_H-M   'P 1'
#
loop_
_entity.id
_entity.type
_entity.pdbx_description
1 polymer ?
#
loop_
_entity_poly.entity_id
_entity_poly.type
_entity_poly.pdbx_seq_one_letter_code
_entity_poly.pdbx_strand_id
1 'polypeptide(L)'
;MDKILVKSGKRLGGEVSVSGMKNAALPILFATILTGDKCIIDNIPPVSDITLTLDILRSVGAEVTYRSRTRVVVNTAGVRPCTSSYEMDNQIRASAYLLGAELGRFARTRVGWPGGCNFGTRPLDLHMKGFEAMGATMTTEGGYIVGNAAEGLHSATVYLDVPSVGATVNLILAAVTTPGETVIHNAAREPHIVDLANFLNLCGADIRGAGENDIHIHGVEKLHGTTYTVCPDMIEAGTYMAAVAAVGGNVTLRNVIPSHLDSTAAKLREMGVKIETADINGEIVMTVASDGQLRSTHIKTFYYPGFPTDMQPQFAPLMCIADGVSTISEGVWANRFRYVDELCKMGARISVDGSTATFVGGASLKGAPVVAFDLRAGAAMIIAGMIASGQTEITNVQVIDRGFYNIVGKLKKLGADIRRISE
;
A
#
# COMPACT_ATOMS: atom_id res chain seq x y z
N MET A 1 -7.13 20.72 -15.87
CA MET A 1 -6.54 19.54 -15.15
C MET A 1 -6.51 19.84 -13.65
N ASP A 2 -6.79 18.85 -12.80
CA ASP A 2 -6.75 19.06 -11.36
C ASP A 2 -5.32 19.34 -10.87
N LYS A 3 -5.21 20.30 -9.94
CA LYS A 3 -3.96 20.69 -9.28
C LYS A 3 -4.19 20.81 -7.77
N ILE A 4 -3.13 20.62 -6.98
CA ILE A 4 -3.16 20.93 -5.55
C ILE A 4 -2.26 22.14 -5.32
N LEU A 5 -2.80 23.18 -4.66
CA LEU A 5 -2.05 24.32 -4.20
C LEU A 5 -1.80 24.20 -2.70
N VAL A 6 -0.54 24.37 -2.30
CA VAL A 6 -0.10 24.30 -0.91
C VAL A 6 0.66 25.57 -0.55
N LYS A 7 0.33 26.16 0.60
CA LYS A 7 1.09 27.28 1.20
C LYS A 7 1.64 26.87 2.55
N SER A 8 2.81 27.39 2.87
CA SER A 8 3.48 27.16 4.16
C SER A 8 2.91 28.01 5.29
N GLY A 9 3.43 27.77 6.48
CA GLY A 9 3.33 28.70 7.61
C GLY A 9 2.33 28.35 8.70
N LYS A 10 1.67 27.20 8.63
CA LYS A 10 0.74 26.76 9.69
C LYS A 10 1.20 25.47 10.36
N ARG A 11 1.22 25.48 11.68
CA ARG A 11 1.36 24.24 12.47
C ARG A 11 0.09 23.42 12.38
N LEU A 12 0.25 22.09 12.40
CA LEU A 12 -0.88 21.18 12.39
C LEU A 12 -1.40 20.92 13.79
N GLY A 13 -2.73 20.76 13.93
CA GLY A 13 -3.36 20.45 15.21
C GLY A 13 -4.71 19.76 15.05
N GLY A 14 -5.18 19.14 16.13
CA GLY A 14 -6.46 18.46 16.17
C GLY A 14 -6.34 16.95 15.96
N GLU A 15 -7.39 16.35 15.40
CA GLU A 15 -7.49 14.90 15.23
C GLU A 15 -7.78 14.52 13.77
N VAL A 16 -7.20 13.39 13.35
CA VAL A 16 -7.49 12.77 12.05
C VAL A 16 -7.69 11.27 12.21
N SER A 17 -8.74 10.74 11.59
CA SER A 17 -8.96 9.30 11.48
C SER A 17 -8.31 8.76 10.22
N VAL A 18 -7.48 7.73 10.40
CA VAL A 18 -6.81 7.02 9.32
C VAL A 18 -7.80 6.13 8.59
N SER A 19 -7.72 6.07 7.27
CA SER A 19 -8.56 5.20 6.43
C SER A 19 -8.09 3.75 6.48
N GLY A 20 -8.91 2.85 5.99
CA GLY A 20 -8.50 1.46 5.79
C GLY A 20 -7.34 1.34 4.79
N MET A 21 -6.53 0.31 4.99
CA MET A 21 -5.32 0.08 4.19
C MET A 21 -5.69 -0.40 2.78
N LYS A 22 -5.36 0.41 1.77
CA LYS A 22 -5.54 0.03 0.37
C LYS A 22 -4.87 -1.31 0.05
N ASN A 23 -3.62 -1.48 0.47
CA ASN A 23 -2.83 -2.67 0.16
C ASN A 23 -3.35 -3.95 0.82
N ALA A 24 -4.18 -3.84 1.89
CA ALA A 24 -4.91 -4.95 2.48
C ALA A 24 -6.27 -5.17 1.79
N ALA A 25 -6.98 -4.08 1.49
CA ALA A 25 -8.29 -4.17 0.85
C ALA A 25 -8.23 -4.83 -0.55
N LEU A 26 -7.18 -4.55 -1.33
CA LEU A 26 -7.01 -5.10 -2.68
C LEU A 26 -6.97 -6.63 -2.70
N PRO A 27 -6.06 -7.33 -1.98
CA PRO A 27 -6.03 -8.78 -1.96
C PRO A 27 -7.27 -9.38 -1.29
N ILE A 28 -7.85 -8.75 -0.26
CA ILE A 28 -9.09 -9.21 0.40
C ILE A 28 -10.26 -9.19 -0.59
N LEU A 29 -10.38 -8.15 -1.41
CA LEU A 29 -11.44 -8.08 -2.44
C LEU A 29 -11.31 -9.22 -3.45
N PHE A 30 -10.10 -9.50 -3.96
CA PHE A 30 -9.91 -10.65 -4.86
C PHE A 30 -10.09 -12.01 -4.13
N ALA A 31 -9.74 -12.09 -2.85
CA ALA A 31 -9.95 -13.28 -2.04
C ALA A 31 -11.44 -13.65 -1.88
N THR A 32 -12.37 -12.68 -1.99
CA THR A 32 -13.82 -12.97 -1.98
C THR A 32 -14.22 -13.95 -3.08
N ILE A 33 -13.48 -14.01 -4.19
CA ILE A 33 -13.73 -14.97 -5.29
C ILE A 33 -13.72 -16.42 -4.76
N LEU A 34 -12.82 -16.74 -3.83
CA LEU A 34 -12.65 -18.08 -3.30
C LEU A 34 -13.86 -18.57 -2.50
N THR A 35 -14.65 -17.66 -1.92
CA THR A 35 -15.81 -18.04 -1.11
C THR A 35 -17.00 -18.51 -1.95
N GLY A 36 -17.14 -18.00 -3.17
CA GLY A 36 -18.35 -18.23 -3.98
C GLY A 36 -19.64 -17.75 -3.31
N ASP A 37 -19.54 -16.83 -2.36
CA ASP A 37 -20.62 -16.41 -1.47
C ASP A 37 -20.56 -14.89 -1.26
N LYS A 38 -21.42 -14.38 -0.38
CA LYS A 38 -21.56 -12.97 -0.07
C LYS A 38 -20.62 -12.58 1.08
N CYS A 39 -19.69 -11.64 0.80
CA CYS A 39 -18.84 -11.01 1.81
C CYS A 39 -19.25 -9.55 2.04
N ILE A 40 -19.14 -9.08 3.27
CA ILE A 40 -19.31 -7.67 3.65
C ILE A 40 -17.95 -7.17 4.11
N ILE A 41 -17.41 -6.18 3.42
CA ILE A 41 -16.08 -5.64 3.72
C ILE A 41 -16.22 -4.19 4.18
N ASP A 42 -15.77 -3.94 5.41
CA ASP A 42 -15.78 -2.65 6.08
C ASP A 42 -14.42 -1.96 6.03
N ASN A 43 -14.41 -0.66 6.32
CA ASN A 43 -13.21 0.19 6.34
C ASN A 43 -12.45 0.18 5.01
N ILE A 44 -13.15 -0.01 3.88
CA ILE A 44 -12.53 0.08 2.54
C ILE A 44 -12.25 1.56 2.25
N PRO A 45 -11.01 1.94 1.88
CA PRO A 45 -10.72 3.31 1.50
C PRO A 45 -11.35 3.63 0.13
N PRO A 46 -12.12 4.72 0.00
CA PRO A 46 -12.72 5.10 -1.28
C PRO A 46 -11.70 5.80 -2.19
N VAL A 47 -10.76 5.03 -2.72
CA VAL A 47 -9.69 5.44 -3.63
C VAL A 47 -9.85 4.77 -4.99
N SER A 48 -9.23 5.34 -6.04
CA SER A 48 -9.47 4.88 -7.42
C SER A 48 -9.01 3.44 -7.67
N ASP A 49 -7.93 2.98 -7.03
CA ASP A 49 -7.48 1.59 -7.14
C ASP A 49 -8.52 0.60 -6.60
N ILE A 50 -9.27 0.96 -5.54
CA ILE A 50 -10.37 0.14 -5.01
C ILE A 50 -11.56 0.14 -5.98
N THR A 51 -11.94 1.30 -6.51
CA THR A 51 -13.02 1.39 -7.49
C THR A 51 -12.73 0.50 -8.70
N LEU A 52 -11.53 0.60 -9.26
CA LEU A 52 -11.11 -0.23 -10.38
C LEU A 52 -11.12 -1.73 -10.04
N THR A 53 -10.67 -2.10 -8.83
CA THR A 53 -10.73 -3.51 -8.38
C THR A 53 -12.17 -4.03 -8.31
N LEU A 54 -13.10 -3.23 -7.80
CA LEU A 54 -14.51 -3.59 -7.75
C LEU A 54 -15.13 -3.67 -9.16
N ASP A 55 -14.66 -2.85 -10.10
CA ASP A 55 -15.09 -2.94 -11.51
C ASP A 55 -14.53 -4.19 -12.19
N ILE A 56 -13.28 -4.59 -11.90
CA ILE A 56 -12.72 -5.87 -12.35
C ILE A 56 -13.56 -7.03 -11.79
N LEU A 57 -13.92 -7.03 -10.50
CA LEU A 57 -14.77 -8.06 -9.91
C LEU A 57 -16.15 -8.14 -10.59
N ARG A 58 -16.77 -6.99 -10.92
CA ARG A 58 -18.02 -6.95 -11.69
C ARG A 58 -17.84 -7.56 -13.09
N SER A 59 -16.74 -7.25 -13.75
CA SER A 59 -16.46 -7.74 -15.11
C SER A 59 -16.32 -9.26 -15.18
N VAL A 60 -15.85 -9.88 -14.10
CA VAL A 60 -15.74 -11.36 -14.00
C VAL A 60 -17.01 -12.02 -13.45
N GLY A 61 -18.07 -11.25 -13.16
CA GLY A 61 -19.38 -11.75 -12.77
C GLY A 61 -19.75 -11.62 -11.29
N ALA A 62 -18.99 -10.86 -10.49
CA ALA A 62 -19.38 -10.57 -9.12
C ALA A 62 -20.47 -9.46 -9.05
N GLU A 63 -21.38 -9.59 -8.11
CA GLU A 63 -22.32 -8.53 -7.75
C GLU A 63 -21.71 -7.67 -6.64
N VAL A 64 -21.58 -6.37 -6.91
CA VAL A 64 -20.96 -5.42 -5.97
C VAL A 64 -21.92 -4.29 -5.63
N THR A 65 -22.21 -4.13 -4.35
CA THR A 65 -23.12 -3.09 -3.82
C THR A 65 -22.45 -2.29 -2.70
N TYR A 66 -22.39 -0.97 -2.84
CA TYR A 66 -21.98 -0.07 -1.76
C TYR A 66 -23.11 0.09 -0.73
N ARG A 67 -22.80 -0.12 0.55
CA ARG A 67 -23.69 0.19 1.68
C ARG A 67 -23.37 1.56 2.29
N SER A 68 -22.12 1.99 2.21
CA SER A 68 -21.63 3.31 2.54
C SER A 68 -20.40 3.63 1.71
N ARG A 69 -19.76 4.79 1.96
CA ARG A 69 -18.49 5.13 1.30
C ARG A 69 -17.35 4.16 1.61
N THR A 70 -17.40 3.49 2.78
CA THR A 70 -16.33 2.64 3.30
C THR A 70 -16.79 1.19 3.54
N ARG A 71 -18.02 0.84 3.12
CA ARG A 71 -18.58 -0.51 3.27
C ARG A 71 -19.13 -1.01 1.94
N VAL A 72 -18.64 -2.16 1.50
CA VAL A 72 -19.08 -2.82 0.27
C VAL A 72 -19.53 -4.25 0.55
N VAL A 73 -20.53 -4.68 -0.20
CA VAL A 73 -21.00 -6.08 -0.25
C VAL A 73 -20.56 -6.63 -1.60
N VAL A 74 -19.83 -7.74 -1.58
CA VAL A 74 -19.37 -8.46 -2.77
C VAL A 74 -19.95 -9.87 -2.72
N ASN A 75 -20.76 -10.23 -3.72
CA ASN A 75 -21.27 -11.59 -3.90
C ASN A 75 -20.59 -12.20 -5.13
N THR A 76 -19.84 -13.26 -4.92
CA THR A 76 -19.02 -13.89 -5.96
C THR A 76 -19.57 -15.21 -6.48
N ALA A 77 -20.83 -15.55 -6.17
CA ALA A 77 -21.49 -16.76 -6.67
C ALA A 77 -21.50 -16.86 -8.20
N GLY A 78 -21.66 -15.72 -8.89
CA GLY A 78 -21.72 -15.63 -10.35
C GLY A 78 -20.37 -15.49 -11.07
N VAL A 79 -19.24 -15.46 -10.34
CA VAL A 79 -17.91 -15.28 -10.94
C VAL A 79 -17.53 -16.45 -11.86
N ARG A 80 -16.98 -16.12 -13.03
CA ARG A 80 -16.49 -17.05 -14.04
C ARG A 80 -14.99 -16.82 -14.28
N PRO A 81 -14.18 -17.88 -14.41
CA PRO A 81 -12.75 -17.74 -14.65
C PRO A 81 -12.45 -17.27 -16.07
N CYS A 82 -11.28 -16.67 -16.24
CA CYS A 82 -10.70 -16.28 -17.53
C CYS A 82 -11.53 -15.24 -18.32
N THR A 83 -12.31 -14.40 -17.63
CA THR A 83 -13.19 -13.40 -18.27
C THR A 83 -12.76 -11.96 -18.04
N SER A 84 -11.65 -11.69 -17.33
CA SER A 84 -11.16 -10.34 -17.11
C SER A 84 -10.70 -9.66 -18.41
N SER A 85 -10.82 -8.34 -18.46
CA SER A 85 -10.43 -7.51 -19.60
C SER A 85 -8.98 -7.07 -19.49
N TYR A 86 -8.21 -7.20 -20.59
CA TYR A 86 -6.83 -6.74 -20.65
C TYR A 86 -6.68 -5.27 -20.27
N GLU A 87 -7.59 -4.42 -20.78
CA GLU A 87 -7.56 -2.98 -20.56
C GLU A 87 -7.74 -2.62 -19.07
N MET A 88 -8.58 -3.35 -18.35
CA MET A 88 -8.78 -3.15 -16.92
C MET A 88 -7.61 -3.72 -16.11
N ASP A 89 -7.15 -4.91 -16.43
CA ASP A 89 -6.05 -5.58 -15.74
C ASP A 89 -4.74 -4.79 -15.85
N ASN A 90 -4.49 -4.19 -17.02
CA ASN A 90 -3.27 -3.40 -17.27
C ASN A 90 -3.25 -2.03 -16.57
N GLN A 91 -4.36 -1.58 -15.95
CA GLN A 91 -4.41 -0.32 -15.22
C GLN A 91 -3.91 -0.44 -13.78
N ILE A 92 -3.92 -1.64 -13.21
CA ILE A 92 -3.58 -1.85 -11.80
C ILE A 92 -2.72 -3.10 -11.58
N ARG A 93 -1.70 -2.97 -10.72
CA ARG A 93 -0.84 -4.12 -10.38
C ARG A 93 -1.60 -5.24 -9.64
N ALA A 94 -2.60 -4.86 -8.84
CA ALA A 94 -3.36 -5.80 -8.02
C ALA A 94 -4.21 -6.78 -8.84
N SER A 95 -4.46 -6.53 -10.14
CA SER A 95 -5.11 -7.50 -11.03
C SER A 95 -4.37 -8.85 -11.05
N ALA A 96 -3.05 -8.85 -10.78
CA ALA A 96 -2.28 -10.09 -10.60
C ALA A 96 -2.86 -11.03 -9.55
N TYR A 97 -3.63 -10.54 -8.57
CA TYR A 97 -4.24 -11.38 -7.53
C TYR A 97 -5.39 -12.26 -8.06
N LEU A 98 -5.94 -11.91 -9.23
CA LEU A 98 -6.86 -12.81 -9.94
C LEU A 98 -6.21 -14.16 -10.26
N LEU A 99 -4.89 -14.19 -10.56
CA LEU A 99 -4.19 -15.43 -10.86
C LEU A 99 -4.37 -16.46 -9.76
N GLY A 100 -4.04 -16.10 -8.51
CA GLY A 100 -4.17 -17.00 -7.37
C GLY A 100 -5.62 -17.31 -7.02
N ALA A 101 -6.51 -16.31 -7.06
CA ALA A 101 -7.92 -16.48 -6.74
C ALA A 101 -8.65 -17.39 -7.76
N GLU A 102 -8.39 -17.23 -9.05
CA GLU A 102 -8.97 -18.07 -10.09
C GLU A 102 -8.38 -19.49 -10.09
N LEU A 103 -7.04 -19.63 -9.93
CA LEU A 103 -6.41 -20.95 -9.82
C LEU A 103 -6.93 -21.71 -8.60
N GLY A 104 -7.03 -21.07 -7.45
CA GLY A 104 -7.55 -21.72 -6.22
C GLY A 104 -8.99 -22.16 -6.36
N ARG A 105 -9.86 -21.38 -7.01
CA ARG A 105 -11.28 -21.73 -7.14
C ARG A 105 -11.61 -22.58 -8.35
N PHE A 106 -10.93 -22.40 -9.48
CA PHE A 106 -11.34 -22.97 -10.78
C PHE A 106 -10.25 -23.80 -11.46
N ALA A 107 -9.08 -23.94 -10.85
CA ALA A 107 -7.90 -24.61 -11.41
C ALA A 107 -7.44 -24.05 -12.78
N ARG A 108 -7.89 -22.88 -13.17
CA ARG A 108 -7.53 -22.19 -14.41
C ARG A 108 -7.67 -20.70 -14.26
N THR A 109 -6.80 -19.94 -14.95
CA THR A 109 -6.82 -18.47 -14.95
C THR A 109 -6.35 -17.91 -16.28
N ARG A 110 -6.82 -16.72 -16.63
CA ARG A 110 -6.35 -15.92 -17.75
C ARG A 110 -6.51 -14.44 -17.40
N VAL A 111 -5.41 -13.76 -17.10
CA VAL A 111 -5.38 -12.38 -16.64
C VAL A 111 -4.48 -11.55 -17.54
N GLY A 112 -4.93 -10.36 -17.94
CA GLY A 112 -4.11 -9.40 -18.69
C GLY A 112 -2.84 -9.02 -17.91
N TRP A 113 -1.74 -8.77 -18.62
CA TRP A 113 -0.47 -8.39 -17.98
C TRP A 113 -0.69 -7.19 -17.04
N PRO A 114 -0.44 -7.34 -15.72
CA PRO A 114 -0.76 -6.30 -14.73
C PRO A 114 0.08 -5.04 -14.91
N GLY A 115 -0.59 -3.90 -14.96
CA GLY A 115 0.02 -2.58 -15.06
C GLY A 115 0.40 -1.97 -13.71
N GLY A 116 0.24 -0.65 -13.58
CA GLY A 116 0.43 0.09 -12.33
C GLY A 116 1.59 1.09 -12.36
N CYS A 117 2.15 1.45 -11.19
CA CYS A 117 3.19 2.47 -11.07
C CYS A 117 4.51 2.04 -11.71
N ASN A 118 5.18 2.98 -12.39
CA ASN A 118 6.41 2.74 -13.14
C ASN A 118 7.66 2.95 -12.26
N PHE A 119 7.94 2.01 -11.34
CA PHE A 119 9.14 2.00 -10.48
C PHE A 119 10.24 1.05 -10.99
N GLY A 120 10.17 0.62 -12.25
CA GLY A 120 11.03 -0.40 -12.83
C GLY A 120 10.28 -1.72 -13.09
N THR A 121 11.05 -2.73 -13.50
CA THR A 121 10.50 -4.07 -13.75
C THR A 121 9.96 -4.68 -12.47
N ARG A 122 8.75 -5.21 -12.54
CA ARG A 122 8.11 -5.96 -11.47
C ARG A 122 7.78 -7.35 -12.00
N PRO A 123 8.77 -8.25 -12.02
CA PRO A 123 8.60 -9.57 -12.59
C PRO A 123 7.52 -10.35 -11.84
N LEU A 124 6.88 -11.28 -12.52
CA LEU A 124 5.91 -12.22 -11.96
C LEU A 124 6.49 -13.63 -11.86
N ASP A 125 7.81 -13.77 -12.03
CA ASP A 125 8.56 -15.01 -11.98
C ASP A 125 8.32 -15.80 -10.70
N LEU A 126 8.37 -15.15 -9.53
CA LEU A 126 8.08 -15.79 -8.24
C LEU A 126 6.63 -16.27 -8.12
N HIS A 127 5.67 -15.56 -8.73
CA HIS A 127 4.28 -16.00 -8.78
C HIS A 127 4.16 -17.26 -9.63
N MET A 128 4.73 -17.24 -10.85
CA MET A 128 4.67 -18.36 -11.79
C MET A 128 5.39 -19.58 -11.23
N LYS A 129 6.63 -19.40 -10.72
CA LYS A 129 7.40 -20.45 -10.03
C LYS A 129 6.60 -21.14 -8.93
N GLY A 130 5.89 -20.36 -8.11
CA GLY A 130 5.08 -20.89 -7.04
C GLY A 130 3.86 -21.67 -7.53
N PHE A 131 3.14 -21.18 -8.54
CA PHE A 131 2.02 -21.89 -9.15
C PHE A 131 2.46 -23.18 -9.88
N GLU A 132 3.60 -23.15 -10.54
CA GLU A 132 4.22 -24.32 -11.19
C GLU A 132 4.60 -25.38 -10.15
N ALA A 133 5.15 -24.98 -9.00
CA ALA A 133 5.42 -25.87 -7.88
C ALA A 133 4.13 -26.50 -7.31
N MET A 134 2.99 -25.84 -7.44
CA MET A 134 1.67 -26.35 -7.06
C MET A 134 0.98 -27.12 -8.21
N GLY A 135 1.67 -27.41 -9.32
CA GLY A 135 1.16 -28.23 -10.43
C GLY A 135 0.42 -27.48 -11.54
N ALA A 136 0.40 -26.16 -11.53
CA ALA A 136 -0.14 -25.40 -12.65
C ALA A 136 0.87 -25.28 -13.80
N THR A 137 0.40 -25.34 -15.04
CA THR A 137 1.18 -24.92 -16.21
C THR A 137 0.93 -23.44 -16.44
N MET A 138 2.02 -22.65 -16.48
CA MET A 138 1.94 -21.20 -16.65
C MET A 138 2.53 -20.78 -18.00
N THR A 139 1.80 -19.98 -18.78
CA THR A 139 2.25 -19.44 -20.07
C THR A 139 1.92 -17.96 -20.18
N THR A 140 2.55 -17.30 -21.16
CA THR A 140 2.22 -15.91 -21.53
C THR A 140 1.80 -15.89 -22.99
N GLU A 141 0.57 -15.50 -23.28
CA GLU A 141 -0.04 -15.56 -24.61
C GLU A 141 -0.78 -14.25 -24.92
N GLY A 142 -0.37 -13.57 -25.99
CA GLY A 142 -1.07 -12.37 -26.47
C GLY A 142 -1.22 -11.23 -25.44
N GLY A 143 -0.27 -11.09 -24.52
CA GLY A 143 -0.30 -10.12 -23.44
C GLY A 143 -1.06 -10.58 -22.19
N TYR A 144 -1.55 -11.82 -22.17
CA TYR A 144 -2.17 -12.44 -21.00
C TYR A 144 -1.24 -13.44 -20.34
N ILE A 145 -1.37 -13.57 -19.02
CA ILE A 145 -0.83 -14.68 -18.24
C ILE A 145 -1.94 -15.73 -18.17
N VAL A 146 -1.61 -16.94 -18.60
CA VAL A 146 -2.55 -18.07 -18.63
C VAL A 146 -2.01 -19.16 -17.72
N GLY A 147 -2.85 -19.65 -16.82
CA GLY A 147 -2.55 -20.75 -15.92
C GLY A 147 -3.60 -21.86 -16.02
N ASN A 148 -3.14 -23.09 -16.01
CA ASN A 148 -4.02 -24.26 -16.04
C ASN A 148 -3.47 -25.38 -15.14
N ALA A 149 -4.30 -25.90 -14.26
CA ALA A 149 -4.03 -27.06 -13.43
C ALA A 149 -5.09 -28.13 -13.72
N ALA A 150 -4.94 -28.82 -14.85
CA ALA A 150 -5.96 -29.73 -15.39
C ALA A 150 -6.33 -30.88 -14.43
N GLU A 151 -5.39 -31.32 -13.59
CA GLU A 151 -5.59 -32.34 -12.55
C GLU A 151 -5.89 -31.74 -11.15
N GLY A 152 -6.11 -30.41 -11.09
CA GLY A 152 -6.18 -29.63 -9.86
C GLY A 152 -4.81 -29.20 -9.35
N LEU A 153 -4.80 -28.24 -8.43
CA LEU A 153 -3.58 -27.89 -7.71
C LEU A 153 -3.28 -28.95 -6.63
N HIS A 154 -2.00 -29.11 -6.32
CA HIS A 154 -1.53 -29.93 -5.20
C HIS A 154 -0.69 -29.10 -4.22
N SER A 155 -0.64 -29.54 -2.97
CA SER A 155 0.17 -28.92 -1.93
C SER A 155 1.67 -28.93 -2.29
N ALA A 156 2.38 -27.91 -1.89
CA ALA A 156 3.80 -27.75 -2.20
C ALA A 156 4.54 -27.00 -1.09
N THR A 157 5.84 -27.21 -1.02
CA THR A 157 6.74 -26.35 -0.27
C THR A 157 7.41 -25.38 -1.24
N VAL A 158 7.14 -24.08 -1.09
CA VAL A 158 7.62 -23.02 -1.99
C VAL A 158 8.59 -22.12 -1.25
N TYR A 159 9.82 -22.01 -1.73
CA TYR A 159 10.80 -21.06 -1.23
C TYR A 159 10.83 -19.82 -2.14
N LEU A 160 10.58 -18.64 -1.58
CA LEU A 160 10.69 -17.37 -2.28
C LEU A 160 12.13 -16.85 -2.16
N ASP A 161 12.82 -16.65 -3.28
CA ASP A 161 14.23 -16.19 -3.30
C ASP A 161 14.40 -14.81 -2.65
N VAL A 162 13.34 -13.99 -2.69
CA VAL A 162 13.21 -12.73 -1.95
C VAL A 162 11.79 -12.61 -1.40
N PRO A 163 11.57 -11.96 -0.24
CA PRO A 163 10.22 -11.69 0.24
C PRO A 163 9.43 -10.89 -0.79
N SER A 164 8.33 -11.45 -1.27
CA SER A 164 7.48 -10.83 -2.28
C SER A 164 6.03 -10.81 -1.82
N VAL A 165 5.52 -9.60 -1.54
CA VAL A 165 4.10 -9.42 -1.18
C VAL A 165 3.18 -10.03 -2.22
N GLY A 166 3.44 -9.73 -3.51
CA GLY A 166 2.58 -10.21 -4.59
C GLY A 166 2.56 -11.72 -4.71
N ALA A 167 3.73 -12.37 -4.67
CA ALA A 167 3.83 -13.83 -4.72
C ALA A 167 3.21 -14.49 -3.49
N THR A 168 3.51 -13.96 -2.28
CA THR A 168 2.93 -14.48 -1.03
C THR A 168 1.40 -14.42 -1.06
N VAL A 169 0.79 -13.30 -1.45
CA VAL A 169 -0.66 -13.18 -1.60
C VAL A 169 -1.20 -14.21 -2.58
N ASN A 170 -0.61 -14.32 -3.76
CA ASN A 170 -1.09 -15.23 -4.80
C ASN A 170 -0.97 -16.70 -4.40
N LEU A 171 0.10 -17.08 -3.72
CA LEU A 171 0.27 -18.44 -3.20
C LEU A 171 -0.74 -18.76 -2.08
N ILE A 172 -1.00 -17.81 -1.18
CA ILE A 172 -2.05 -17.96 -0.17
C ILE A 172 -3.40 -18.20 -0.86
N LEU A 173 -3.77 -17.36 -1.84
CA LEU A 173 -5.05 -17.46 -2.55
C LEU A 173 -5.21 -18.80 -3.29
N ALA A 174 -4.14 -19.32 -3.89
CA ALA A 174 -4.17 -20.59 -4.57
C ALA A 174 -4.22 -21.79 -3.59
N ALA A 175 -3.51 -21.68 -2.45
CA ALA A 175 -3.30 -22.79 -1.53
C ALA A 175 -4.50 -23.07 -0.60
N VAL A 176 -5.32 -22.06 -0.25
CA VAL A 176 -6.37 -22.20 0.75
C VAL A 176 -7.45 -23.25 0.43
N THR A 177 -7.61 -23.58 -0.86
CA THR A 177 -8.54 -24.62 -1.32
C THR A 177 -7.82 -25.83 -1.94
N THR A 178 -6.49 -25.86 -1.89
CA THR A 178 -5.67 -26.95 -2.43
C THR A 178 -5.50 -28.04 -1.38
N PRO A 179 -5.86 -29.31 -1.65
CA PRO A 179 -5.74 -30.39 -0.68
C PRO A 179 -4.31 -30.57 -0.14
N GLY A 180 -4.18 -30.80 1.16
CA GLY A 180 -2.90 -30.99 1.85
C GLY A 180 -2.35 -29.71 2.46
N GLU A 181 -1.09 -29.72 2.88
CA GLU A 181 -0.39 -28.61 3.48
C GLU A 181 0.56 -27.95 2.47
N THR A 182 0.35 -26.66 2.18
CA THR A 182 1.30 -25.83 1.44
C THR A 182 2.09 -24.97 2.42
N VAL A 183 3.41 -24.94 2.26
CA VAL A 183 4.31 -24.12 3.07
C VAL A 183 5.01 -23.09 2.19
N ILE A 184 4.91 -21.82 2.57
CA ILE A 184 5.61 -20.73 1.89
C ILE A 184 6.75 -20.27 2.78
N HIS A 185 8.00 -20.57 2.41
CA HIS A 185 9.20 -20.10 3.08
C HIS A 185 9.65 -18.73 2.56
N ASN A 186 10.27 -17.94 3.43
CA ASN A 186 10.68 -16.57 3.15
C ASN A 186 9.53 -15.69 2.66
N ALA A 187 8.36 -15.88 3.23
CA ALA A 187 7.15 -15.15 2.90
C ALA A 187 7.26 -13.65 3.25
N ALA A 188 6.47 -12.83 2.59
CA ALA A 188 6.29 -11.44 2.97
C ALA A 188 5.55 -11.35 4.32
N ARG A 189 6.00 -10.43 5.20
CA ARG A 189 5.51 -10.32 6.58
C ARG A 189 4.69 -9.06 6.86
N GLU A 190 4.43 -8.29 5.82
CA GLU A 190 3.72 -7.02 5.91
C GLU A 190 2.33 -7.19 6.56
N PRO A 191 1.84 -6.20 7.32
CA PRO A 191 0.54 -6.25 8.00
C PRO A 191 -0.63 -6.65 7.12
N HIS A 192 -0.60 -6.30 5.84
CA HIS A 192 -1.66 -6.66 4.91
C HIS A 192 -1.64 -8.15 4.48
N ILE A 193 -0.52 -8.87 4.69
CA ILE A 193 -0.49 -10.35 4.57
C ILE A 193 -1.25 -10.97 5.74
N VAL A 194 -1.01 -10.46 6.95
CA VAL A 194 -1.73 -10.89 8.16
C VAL A 194 -3.22 -10.59 8.03
N ASP A 195 -3.58 -9.42 7.51
CA ASP A 195 -4.97 -9.00 7.33
C ASP A 195 -5.71 -9.90 6.32
N LEU A 196 -5.04 -10.27 5.21
CA LEU A 196 -5.57 -11.24 4.24
C LEU A 196 -5.78 -12.63 4.88
N ALA A 197 -4.80 -13.13 5.64
CA ALA A 197 -4.91 -14.42 6.32
C ALA A 197 -6.04 -14.42 7.35
N ASN A 198 -6.20 -13.34 8.12
CA ASN A 198 -7.30 -13.17 9.07
C ASN A 198 -8.66 -13.18 8.37
N PHE A 199 -8.80 -12.48 7.24
CA PHE A 199 -10.03 -12.51 6.42
C PHE A 199 -10.34 -13.93 5.96
N LEU A 200 -9.35 -14.63 5.36
CA LEU A 200 -9.55 -15.99 4.86
C LEU A 200 -9.85 -17.00 5.98
N ASN A 201 -9.20 -16.89 7.14
CA ASN A 201 -9.48 -17.73 8.30
C ASN A 201 -10.90 -17.49 8.83
N LEU A 202 -11.41 -16.26 8.80
CA LEU A 202 -12.83 -15.98 9.09
C LEU A 202 -13.77 -16.52 8.01
N CYS A 203 -13.30 -16.80 6.81
CA CYS A 203 -14.04 -17.49 5.76
C CYS A 203 -13.96 -19.03 5.90
N GLY A 204 -13.23 -19.56 6.88
CA GLY A 204 -13.09 -20.99 7.14
C GLY A 204 -11.78 -21.61 6.63
N ALA A 205 -10.78 -20.82 6.22
CA ALA A 205 -9.43 -21.32 5.90
C ALA A 205 -8.64 -21.73 7.16
N ASP A 206 -7.56 -22.48 6.99
CA ASP A 206 -6.57 -22.79 8.03
C ASP A 206 -5.19 -22.27 7.58
N ILE A 207 -4.90 -20.99 7.90
CA ILE A 207 -3.64 -20.33 7.62
C ILE A 207 -2.95 -19.97 8.93
N ARG A 208 -1.69 -20.35 9.10
CA ARG A 208 -0.86 -20.10 10.28
C ARG A 208 0.48 -19.48 9.87
N GLY A 209 1.12 -18.72 10.76
CA GLY A 209 2.41 -18.09 10.53
C GLY A 209 2.36 -16.84 9.64
N ALA A 210 1.18 -16.31 9.31
CA ALA A 210 1.10 -15.02 8.60
C ALA A 210 1.72 -13.90 9.43
N GLY A 211 2.68 -13.17 8.84
CA GLY A 211 3.51 -12.18 9.54
C GLY A 211 4.86 -12.75 10.01
N GLU A 212 5.07 -14.04 9.90
CA GLU A 212 6.32 -14.74 10.16
C GLU A 212 7.06 -15.07 8.85
N ASN A 213 8.22 -15.72 8.97
CA ASN A 213 9.01 -16.11 7.79
C ASN A 213 8.37 -17.24 6.99
N ASP A 214 7.65 -18.12 7.68
CA ASP A 214 7.03 -19.30 7.09
C ASP A 214 5.51 -19.25 7.30
N ILE A 215 4.77 -19.43 6.22
CA ILE A 215 3.31 -19.50 6.25
C ILE A 215 2.88 -20.91 5.90
N HIS A 216 2.09 -21.52 6.78
CA HIS A 216 1.51 -22.85 6.66
C HIS A 216 0.04 -22.74 6.31
N ILE A 217 -0.39 -23.41 5.24
CA ILE A 217 -1.75 -23.35 4.73
C ILE A 217 -2.27 -24.78 4.54
N HIS A 218 -3.24 -25.16 5.36
CA HIS A 218 -3.98 -26.43 5.16
C HIS A 218 -5.20 -26.15 4.29
N GLY A 219 -5.20 -26.71 3.09
CA GLY A 219 -6.29 -26.51 2.15
C GLY A 219 -7.61 -27.07 2.67
N VAL A 220 -8.69 -26.30 2.49
CA VAL A 220 -10.04 -26.67 2.91
C VAL A 220 -10.92 -26.92 1.69
N GLU A 221 -11.93 -27.78 1.83
CA GLU A 221 -12.84 -28.13 0.73
C GLU A 221 -13.68 -26.93 0.27
N LYS A 222 -14.08 -26.04 1.21
CA LYS A 222 -14.96 -24.91 0.92
C LYS A 222 -14.76 -23.77 1.88
N LEU A 223 -14.77 -22.56 1.34
CA LEU A 223 -14.84 -21.31 2.09
C LEU A 223 -16.28 -20.77 2.06
N HIS A 224 -16.60 -19.88 3.00
CA HIS A 224 -17.90 -19.21 3.12
C HIS A 224 -17.74 -17.68 3.22
N GLY A 225 -18.81 -16.95 2.96
CA GLY A 225 -18.85 -15.50 3.12
C GLY A 225 -18.79 -15.06 4.59
N THR A 226 -18.23 -13.88 4.82
CA THR A 226 -18.09 -13.29 6.16
C THR A 226 -18.26 -11.78 6.14
N THR A 227 -18.30 -11.16 7.33
CA THR A 227 -18.12 -9.71 7.52
C THR A 227 -16.73 -9.45 8.07
N TYR A 228 -15.97 -8.56 7.40
CA TYR A 228 -14.60 -8.26 7.76
C TYR A 228 -14.33 -6.76 7.74
N THR A 229 -13.51 -6.28 8.66
CA THR A 229 -13.05 -4.88 8.71
C THR A 229 -11.57 -4.82 8.36
N VAL A 230 -11.24 -4.16 7.26
CA VAL A 230 -9.85 -3.96 6.79
C VAL A 230 -9.06 -3.14 7.80
N CYS A 231 -7.82 -3.52 8.08
CA CYS A 231 -6.94 -2.82 9.00
C CYS A 231 -6.64 -1.38 8.53
N PRO A 232 -6.32 -0.44 9.45
CA PRO A 232 -5.97 0.94 9.09
C PRO A 232 -4.65 1.04 8.32
N ASP A 233 -4.55 2.06 7.44
CA ASP A 233 -3.39 2.26 6.55
C ASP A 233 -2.21 2.88 7.30
N MET A 234 -1.17 2.07 7.55
CA MET A 234 0.06 2.52 8.18
C MET A 234 0.81 3.58 7.36
N ILE A 235 0.65 3.60 6.04
CA ILE A 235 1.33 4.58 5.17
C ILE A 235 0.58 5.92 5.21
N GLU A 236 -0.73 5.92 5.25
CA GLU A 236 -1.52 7.14 5.48
C GLU A 236 -1.20 7.73 6.86
N ALA A 237 -1.18 6.91 7.92
CA ALA A 237 -0.81 7.32 9.26
C ALA A 237 0.60 7.92 9.30
N GLY A 238 1.60 7.21 8.77
CA GLY A 238 2.99 7.67 8.69
C GLY A 238 3.14 8.97 7.90
N THR A 239 2.32 9.19 6.86
CA THR A 239 2.31 10.43 6.09
C THR A 239 1.85 11.62 6.93
N TYR A 240 0.79 11.47 7.77
CA TYR A 240 0.41 12.52 8.72
C TYR A 240 1.47 12.75 9.79
N MET A 241 2.11 11.68 10.30
CA MET A 241 3.22 11.80 11.25
C MET A 241 4.37 12.61 10.65
N ALA A 242 4.75 12.33 9.40
CA ALA A 242 5.77 13.08 8.67
C ALA A 242 5.36 14.54 8.42
N ALA A 243 4.10 14.80 8.10
CA ALA A 243 3.59 16.15 7.92
C ALA A 243 3.70 16.98 9.22
N VAL A 244 3.30 16.39 10.36
CA VAL A 244 3.44 17.05 11.69
C VAL A 244 4.91 17.26 12.04
N ALA A 245 5.77 16.29 11.79
CA ALA A 245 7.21 16.41 11.99
C ALA A 245 7.79 17.62 11.22
N ALA A 246 7.36 17.80 9.96
CA ALA A 246 7.88 18.80 9.03
C ALA A 246 7.51 20.23 9.42
N VAL A 247 6.25 20.49 9.79
CA VAL A 247 5.74 21.86 10.01
C VAL A 247 5.52 22.19 11.49
N GLY A 248 5.72 21.22 12.37
CA GLY A 248 5.41 21.34 13.79
C GLY A 248 3.92 21.26 14.09
N GLY A 249 3.61 21.09 15.37
CA GLY A 249 2.23 20.99 15.84
C GLY A 249 2.00 19.82 16.76
N ASN A 250 0.73 19.49 16.99
CA ASN A 250 0.31 18.37 17.83
C ASN A 250 -0.99 17.79 17.25
N VAL A 251 -0.93 16.55 16.76
CA VAL A 251 -2.04 15.85 16.11
C VAL A 251 -2.25 14.48 16.72
N THR A 252 -3.50 14.14 16.99
CA THR A 252 -3.93 12.80 17.40
C THR A 252 -4.42 12.01 16.18
N LEU A 253 -3.79 10.86 15.95
CA LEU A 253 -4.19 9.89 14.93
C LEU A 253 -5.12 8.85 15.57
N ARG A 254 -6.31 8.70 15.01
CA ARG A 254 -7.31 7.68 15.38
C ARG A 254 -7.34 6.58 14.32
N ASN A 255 -7.90 5.44 14.68
CA ASN A 255 -7.95 4.25 13.83
C ASN A 255 -6.53 3.88 13.36
N VAL A 256 -5.67 3.53 14.29
CA VAL A 256 -4.26 3.17 14.06
C VAL A 256 -3.89 1.89 14.80
N ILE A 257 -2.93 1.15 14.26
CA ILE A 257 -2.29 0.03 14.94
C ILE A 257 -0.82 0.42 15.15
N PRO A 258 -0.42 0.79 16.37
CA PRO A 258 0.93 1.33 16.64
C PRO A 258 2.06 0.40 16.20
N SER A 259 1.93 -0.92 16.37
CA SER A 259 2.94 -1.89 15.97
C SER A 259 3.21 -1.91 14.45
N HIS A 260 2.25 -1.49 13.61
CA HIS A 260 2.46 -1.34 12.17
C HIS A 260 3.35 -0.13 11.82
N LEU A 261 3.54 0.79 12.77
CA LEU A 261 4.24 2.06 12.59
C LEU A 261 5.61 2.11 13.28
N ASP A 262 6.06 1.03 13.93
CA ASP A 262 7.23 1.01 14.79
C ASP A 262 8.48 1.56 14.10
N SER A 263 8.82 1.09 12.90
CA SER A 263 10.00 1.56 12.17
C SER A 263 9.89 3.03 11.74
N THR A 264 8.71 3.49 11.34
CA THR A 264 8.43 4.88 11.00
C THR A 264 8.50 5.78 12.22
N ALA A 265 7.88 5.38 13.33
CA ALA A 265 7.90 6.10 14.59
C ALA A 265 9.31 6.18 15.18
N ALA A 266 10.10 5.10 15.11
CA ALA A 266 11.48 5.08 15.55
C ALA A 266 12.32 6.14 14.83
N LYS A 267 12.23 6.23 13.49
CA LYS A 267 12.96 7.22 12.71
C LYS A 267 12.51 8.66 12.97
N LEU A 268 11.23 8.90 13.19
CA LEU A 268 10.74 10.22 13.59
C LEU A 268 11.22 10.61 14.99
N ARG A 269 11.27 9.67 15.95
CA ARG A 269 11.84 9.90 17.29
C ARG A 269 13.33 10.23 17.21
N GLU A 270 14.12 9.56 16.36
CA GLU A 270 15.51 9.90 16.09
C GLU A 270 15.65 11.36 15.61
N MET A 271 14.71 11.81 14.78
CA MET A 271 14.66 13.19 14.30
C MET A 271 14.17 14.21 15.34
N GLY A 272 13.73 13.77 16.52
CA GLY A 272 13.31 14.64 17.63
C GLY A 272 11.80 14.79 17.81
N VAL A 273 10.99 14.04 17.06
CA VAL A 273 9.54 14.06 17.16
C VAL A 273 9.06 13.27 18.38
N LYS A 274 8.13 13.81 19.15
CA LYS A 274 7.48 13.13 20.27
C LYS A 274 6.28 12.33 19.75
N ILE A 275 6.26 11.04 20.08
CA ILE A 275 5.18 10.13 19.66
C ILE A 275 4.77 9.31 20.88
N GLU A 276 3.52 9.45 21.28
CA GLU A 276 2.91 8.79 22.42
C GLU A 276 1.71 7.97 21.96
N THR A 277 1.44 6.86 22.64
CA THR A 277 0.30 5.99 22.41
C THR A 277 -0.54 5.98 23.67
N ALA A 278 -1.87 6.11 23.52
CA ALA A 278 -2.79 6.06 24.63
C ALA A 278 -4.04 5.25 24.26
N ASP A 279 -4.69 4.66 25.25
CA ASP A 279 -6.02 4.11 25.13
C ASP A 279 -7.04 5.18 25.57
N ILE A 280 -7.93 5.56 24.66
CA ILE A 280 -9.01 6.50 24.96
C ILE A 280 -10.34 5.77 24.75
N ASN A 281 -10.97 5.35 25.84
CA ASN A 281 -12.25 4.64 25.85
C ASN A 281 -12.23 3.33 25.02
N GLY A 282 -11.14 2.58 25.06
CA GLY A 282 -10.97 1.32 24.31
C GLY A 282 -10.51 1.51 22.88
N GLU A 283 -10.23 2.72 22.42
CA GLU A 283 -9.60 3.01 21.15
C GLU A 283 -8.14 3.39 21.36
N ILE A 284 -7.23 2.67 20.70
CA ILE A 284 -5.82 3.03 20.69
C ILE A 284 -5.59 4.20 19.73
N VAL A 285 -5.01 5.28 20.25
CA VAL A 285 -4.67 6.48 19.49
C VAL A 285 -3.18 6.76 19.59
N MET A 286 -2.63 7.46 18.59
CA MET A 286 -1.24 7.95 18.60
C MET A 286 -1.23 9.47 18.53
N THR A 287 -0.55 10.12 19.47
CA THR A 287 -0.31 11.55 19.45
C THR A 287 1.09 11.84 18.96
N VAL A 288 1.21 12.72 17.98
CA VAL A 288 2.46 13.13 17.35
C VAL A 288 2.65 14.62 17.58
N ALA A 289 3.74 14.99 18.23
CA ALA A 289 4.06 16.39 18.51
C ALA A 289 5.49 16.74 18.07
N SER A 290 5.63 17.88 17.41
CA SER A 290 6.89 18.41 16.91
C SER A 290 6.92 19.92 17.02
N ASP A 291 8.11 20.48 17.26
CA ASP A 291 8.37 21.93 17.18
C ASP A 291 8.83 22.36 15.77
N GLY A 292 9.04 21.39 14.87
CA GLY A 292 9.53 21.61 13.51
C GLY A 292 11.05 21.66 13.40
N GLN A 293 11.79 21.51 14.53
CA GLN A 293 13.25 21.42 14.54
C GLN A 293 13.67 19.94 14.44
N LEU A 294 14.20 19.55 13.31
CA LEU A 294 14.51 18.15 13.04
C LEU A 294 16.03 17.92 13.01
N ARG A 295 16.46 16.81 13.57
CA ARG A 295 17.82 16.29 13.46
C ARG A 295 17.93 15.35 12.26
N SER A 296 19.14 15.25 11.70
CA SER A 296 19.44 14.29 10.64
C SER A 296 19.25 12.85 11.08
N THR A 297 18.94 11.98 10.13
CA THR A 297 18.81 10.53 10.35
C THR A 297 19.26 9.75 9.12
N HIS A 298 19.53 8.46 9.30
CA HIS A 298 19.87 7.54 8.21
C HIS A 298 18.81 6.46 8.10
N ILE A 299 18.25 6.30 6.92
CA ILE A 299 17.21 5.33 6.63
C ILE A 299 17.75 4.29 5.64
N LYS A 300 17.49 3.01 5.93
CA LYS A 300 17.60 1.93 4.96
C LYS A 300 16.23 1.31 4.81
N THR A 301 15.65 1.39 3.60
CA THR A 301 14.39 0.70 3.33
C THR A 301 14.63 -0.80 3.25
N PHE A 302 13.68 -1.57 3.77
CA PHE A 302 13.75 -3.03 3.75
C PHE A 302 12.34 -3.62 3.86
N TYR A 303 12.23 -4.93 3.62
CA TYR A 303 11.00 -5.68 3.86
C TYR A 303 10.57 -5.56 5.32
N TYR A 304 9.26 -5.61 5.54
CA TYR A 304 8.70 -5.50 6.90
C TYR A 304 9.32 -6.58 7.85
N PRO A 305 9.66 -6.25 9.11
CA PRO A 305 9.38 -5.00 9.84
C PRO A 305 10.42 -3.87 9.63
N GLY A 306 11.25 -3.95 8.60
CA GLY A 306 12.16 -2.85 8.25
C GLY A 306 11.40 -1.58 7.85
N PHE A 307 12.15 -0.50 7.57
CA PHE A 307 11.55 0.77 7.17
C PHE A 307 10.89 0.63 5.78
N PRO A 308 9.57 0.92 5.66
CA PRO A 308 8.85 0.65 4.42
C PRO A 308 9.27 1.60 3.29
N THR A 309 9.57 1.04 2.12
CA THR A 309 9.90 1.82 0.91
C THR A 309 8.79 2.82 0.54
N ASP A 310 7.53 2.56 0.89
CA ASP A 310 6.39 3.45 0.66
C ASP A 310 6.37 4.69 1.58
N MET A 311 7.19 4.72 2.64
CA MET A 311 7.39 5.89 3.50
C MET A 311 8.63 6.71 3.14
N GLN A 312 9.52 6.16 2.34
CA GLN A 312 10.78 6.79 1.96
C GLN A 312 10.58 8.18 1.31
N PRO A 313 9.67 8.39 0.34
CA PRO A 313 9.48 9.71 -0.27
C PRO A 313 8.99 10.77 0.71
N GLN A 314 8.13 10.42 1.68
CA GLN A 314 7.58 11.36 2.67
C GLN A 314 8.63 11.85 3.67
N PHE A 315 9.70 11.09 3.90
CA PHE A 315 10.82 11.50 4.75
C PHE A 315 11.81 12.42 4.04
N ALA A 316 11.89 12.41 2.72
CA ALA A 316 12.81 13.24 1.96
C ALA A 316 12.65 14.74 2.24
N PRO A 317 11.45 15.35 2.26
CA PRO A 317 11.27 16.74 2.63
C PRO A 317 11.77 17.06 4.06
N LEU A 318 11.60 16.14 5.00
CA LEU A 318 12.08 16.29 6.38
C LEU A 318 13.61 16.36 6.41
N MET A 319 14.27 15.47 5.65
CA MET A 319 15.73 15.42 5.56
C MET A 319 16.32 16.66 4.88
N CYS A 320 15.58 17.30 3.98
CA CYS A 320 16.01 18.56 3.36
C CYS A 320 16.14 19.70 4.36
N ILE A 321 15.30 19.73 5.41
CA ILE A 321 15.28 20.82 6.40
C ILE A 321 15.95 20.45 7.72
N ALA A 322 16.20 19.16 7.98
CA ALA A 322 16.83 18.68 9.22
C ALA A 322 18.23 19.28 9.40
N ASP A 323 18.68 19.42 10.65
CA ASP A 323 20.05 19.81 10.94
C ASP A 323 21.02 18.66 10.66
N GLY A 324 22.05 18.92 9.82
CA GLY A 324 23.07 17.95 9.43
C GLY A 324 22.81 17.26 8.09
N VAL A 325 23.44 16.10 7.90
CA VAL A 325 23.37 15.30 6.68
C VAL A 325 22.59 14.02 6.94
N SER A 326 21.60 13.75 6.10
CA SER A 326 20.80 12.52 6.17
C SER A 326 21.01 11.66 4.93
N THR A 327 20.76 10.36 5.04
CA THR A 327 20.80 9.45 3.89
C THR A 327 19.60 8.52 3.85
N ILE A 328 19.17 8.19 2.64
CA ILE A 328 18.23 7.10 2.38
C ILE A 328 18.92 6.09 1.46
N SER A 329 19.08 4.85 1.92
CA SER A 329 19.50 3.72 1.09
C SER A 329 18.27 2.87 0.75
N GLU A 330 17.91 2.82 -0.54
CA GLU A 330 16.76 2.07 -1.02
C GLU A 330 17.14 0.61 -1.28
N GLY A 331 16.55 -0.31 -0.52
CA GLY A 331 16.86 -1.74 -0.57
C GLY A 331 15.79 -2.60 -1.26
N VAL A 332 14.69 -1.99 -1.76
CA VAL A 332 13.55 -2.72 -2.32
C VAL A 332 13.35 -2.42 -3.82
N TRP A 333 13.44 -1.15 -4.23
CA TRP A 333 13.14 -0.73 -5.61
C TRP A 333 14.25 0.11 -6.23
N ALA A 334 14.72 -0.28 -7.43
CA ALA A 334 15.84 0.37 -8.10
C ALA A 334 15.61 1.86 -8.48
N ASN A 335 14.39 2.26 -8.86
CA ASN A 335 14.08 3.58 -9.41
C ASN A 335 13.18 4.42 -8.49
N ARG A 336 13.46 4.46 -7.18
CA ARG A 336 12.57 5.09 -6.21
C ARG A 336 12.82 6.58 -5.98
N PHE A 337 13.92 7.16 -6.49
CA PHE A 337 14.32 8.55 -6.24
C PHE A 337 13.85 9.57 -7.29
N ARG A 338 12.90 9.26 -8.14
CA ARG A 338 12.40 10.17 -9.19
C ARG A 338 11.84 11.50 -8.67
N TYR A 339 11.39 11.55 -7.41
CA TYR A 339 10.90 12.77 -6.77
C TYR A 339 12.02 13.74 -6.39
N VAL A 340 13.26 13.32 -6.39
CA VAL A 340 14.43 14.15 -5.99
C VAL A 340 14.55 15.38 -6.87
N ASP A 341 14.34 15.23 -8.18
CA ASP A 341 14.41 16.37 -9.12
C ASP A 341 13.39 17.47 -8.76
N GLU A 342 12.20 17.08 -8.30
CA GLU A 342 11.17 18.02 -7.89
C GLU A 342 11.55 18.75 -6.59
N LEU A 343 12.14 18.06 -5.63
CA LEU A 343 12.68 18.71 -4.42
C LEU A 343 13.85 19.65 -4.73
N CYS A 344 14.73 19.29 -5.69
CA CYS A 344 15.81 20.15 -6.15
C CYS A 344 15.28 21.43 -6.82
N LYS A 345 14.19 21.38 -7.58
CA LYS A 345 13.49 22.58 -8.10
C LYS A 345 13.03 23.52 -6.98
N MET A 346 12.68 22.97 -5.81
CA MET A 346 12.29 23.73 -4.63
C MET A 346 13.49 24.24 -3.81
N GLY A 347 14.74 23.94 -4.23
CA GLY A 347 15.96 24.40 -3.59
C GLY A 347 16.60 23.40 -2.62
N ALA A 348 16.17 22.15 -2.64
CA ALA A 348 16.83 21.08 -1.89
C ALA A 348 18.22 20.75 -2.44
N ARG A 349 19.14 20.33 -1.58
CA ARG A 349 20.48 19.89 -1.92
C ARG A 349 20.57 18.38 -1.71
N ILE A 350 20.36 17.63 -2.80
CA ILE A 350 20.31 16.17 -2.78
C ILE A 350 21.24 15.63 -3.87
N SER A 351 22.01 14.60 -3.54
CA SER A 351 22.75 13.79 -4.50
C SER A 351 22.31 12.35 -4.43
N VAL A 352 22.20 11.69 -5.58
CA VAL A 352 21.83 10.26 -5.66
C VAL A 352 22.99 9.51 -6.30
N ASP A 353 23.47 8.49 -5.61
CA ASP A 353 24.50 7.58 -6.10
C ASP A 353 23.98 6.14 -5.94
N GLY A 354 23.75 5.47 -7.07
CA GLY A 354 23.15 4.14 -7.11
C GLY A 354 21.81 4.09 -6.37
N SER A 355 21.74 3.30 -5.30
CA SER A 355 20.57 3.13 -4.45
C SER A 355 20.55 4.02 -3.21
N THR A 356 21.44 5.01 -3.12
CA THR A 356 21.54 5.89 -1.95
C THR A 356 21.36 7.35 -2.35
N ALA A 357 20.44 8.04 -1.68
CA ALA A 357 20.27 9.49 -1.75
C ALA A 357 20.86 10.13 -0.49
N THR A 358 21.68 11.18 -0.66
CA THR A 358 22.26 11.99 0.41
C THR A 358 21.63 13.38 0.39
N PHE A 359 21.10 13.79 1.55
CA PHE A 359 20.41 15.05 1.76
C PHE A 359 21.28 15.97 2.63
N VAL A 360 21.67 17.13 2.09
CA VAL A 360 22.32 18.18 2.86
C VAL A 360 21.23 19.06 3.48
N GLY A 361 21.03 18.95 4.76
CA GLY A 361 19.95 19.60 5.49
C GLY A 361 20.08 21.14 5.59
N GLY A 362 19.18 21.75 6.36
CA GLY A 362 19.12 23.20 6.52
C GLY A 362 18.69 23.94 5.26
N ALA A 363 18.05 23.27 4.30
CA ALA A 363 17.56 23.89 3.09
C ALA A 363 16.35 24.81 3.37
N SER A 364 16.37 26.02 2.82
CA SER A 364 15.21 26.91 2.79
C SER A 364 14.41 26.66 1.50
N LEU A 365 13.49 25.70 1.57
CA LEU A 365 12.66 25.33 0.42
C LEU A 365 11.78 26.50 -0.03
N LYS A 366 11.62 26.66 -1.34
CA LYS A 366 10.74 27.66 -1.98
C LYS A 366 9.65 26.98 -2.77
N GLY A 367 8.45 27.54 -2.73
CA GLY A 367 7.32 27.07 -3.52
C GLY A 367 7.62 27.12 -5.02
N ALA A 368 7.28 26.05 -5.72
CA ALA A 368 7.52 25.89 -7.14
C ALA A 368 6.41 25.05 -7.80
N PRO A 369 6.25 25.09 -9.12
CA PRO A 369 5.49 24.10 -9.85
C PRO A 369 6.22 22.75 -9.82
N VAL A 370 5.55 21.70 -9.32
CA VAL A 370 6.10 20.34 -9.20
C VAL A 370 5.11 19.29 -9.69
N VAL A 371 5.61 18.10 -10.02
CA VAL A 371 4.82 17.01 -10.57
C VAL A 371 4.75 15.83 -9.59
N ALA A 372 3.56 15.32 -9.35
CA ALA A 372 3.39 14.04 -8.66
C ALA A 372 3.66 12.89 -9.65
N PHE A 373 4.86 12.30 -9.64
CA PHE A 373 5.20 11.19 -10.53
C PHE A 373 4.50 9.89 -10.15
N ASP A 374 4.24 9.72 -8.88
CA ASP A 374 3.52 8.59 -8.31
C ASP A 374 2.79 9.01 -7.02
N LEU A 375 2.00 8.12 -6.50
CA LEU A 375 1.19 8.26 -5.30
C LEU A 375 2.01 8.74 -4.07
N ARG A 376 3.20 8.18 -3.83
CA ARG A 376 4.03 8.49 -2.64
C ARG A 376 4.86 9.76 -2.87
N ALA A 377 5.37 9.94 -4.08
CA ALA A 377 6.00 11.20 -4.50
C ALA A 377 5.03 12.37 -4.37
N GLY A 378 3.75 12.19 -4.76
CA GLY A 378 2.71 13.20 -4.59
C GLY A 378 2.50 13.61 -3.12
N ALA A 379 2.46 12.66 -2.21
CA ALA A 379 2.39 12.94 -0.77
C ALA A 379 3.63 13.68 -0.26
N ALA A 380 4.82 13.31 -0.74
CA ALA A 380 6.07 14.03 -0.43
C ALA A 380 6.04 15.49 -0.91
N MET A 381 5.50 15.74 -2.11
CA MET A 381 5.36 17.12 -2.63
C MET A 381 4.37 17.94 -1.82
N ILE A 382 3.30 17.35 -1.29
CA ILE A 382 2.38 18.02 -0.35
C ILE A 382 3.15 18.44 0.91
N ILE A 383 3.92 17.55 1.52
CA ILE A 383 4.73 17.85 2.71
C ILE A 383 5.75 18.92 2.40
N ALA A 384 6.48 18.82 1.28
CA ALA A 384 7.45 19.82 0.84
C ALA A 384 6.79 21.20 0.64
N GLY A 385 5.59 21.25 0.05
CA GLY A 385 4.82 22.49 -0.13
C GLY A 385 4.37 23.13 1.18
N MET A 386 4.11 22.33 2.22
CA MET A 386 3.77 22.85 3.56
C MET A 386 4.97 23.46 4.27
N ILE A 387 6.19 23.06 3.92
CA ILE A 387 7.45 23.60 4.46
C ILE A 387 7.90 24.84 3.66
N ALA A 388 7.75 24.80 2.34
CA ALA A 388 8.34 25.74 1.40
C ALA A 388 7.76 27.15 1.52
N SER A 389 8.60 28.20 1.53
CA SER A 389 8.13 29.58 1.51
C SER A 389 7.40 29.91 0.19
N GLY A 390 6.27 30.60 0.28
CA GLY A 390 5.42 30.92 -0.86
C GLY A 390 4.35 29.87 -1.16
N GLN A 391 4.07 29.61 -2.42
CA GLN A 391 3.05 28.66 -2.87
C GLN A 391 3.65 27.59 -3.76
N THR A 392 3.34 26.34 -3.47
CA THR A 392 3.67 25.18 -4.33
C THR A 392 2.44 24.75 -5.12
N GLU A 393 2.60 24.55 -6.43
CA GLU A 393 1.59 24.00 -7.32
C GLU A 393 1.97 22.58 -7.69
N ILE A 394 1.11 21.60 -7.33
CA ILE A 394 1.34 20.19 -7.62
C ILE A 394 0.40 19.76 -8.73
N THR A 395 0.96 19.25 -9.81
CA THR A 395 0.22 18.69 -10.97
C THR A 395 0.21 17.17 -10.97
N ASN A 396 -0.54 16.55 -11.87
CA ASN A 396 -0.73 15.09 -11.97
C ASN A 396 -1.30 14.47 -10.68
N VAL A 397 -2.18 15.20 -10.00
CA VAL A 397 -2.65 14.85 -8.65
C VAL A 397 -3.56 13.62 -8.59
N GLN A 398 -4.11 13.18 -9.73
CA GLN A 398 -4.90 11.97 -9.84
C GLN A 398 -4.13 10.70 -9.40
N VAL A 399 -2.79 10.71 -9.46
CA VAL A 399 -1.99 9.59 -8.96
C VAL A 399 -2.06 9.49 -7.43
N ILE A 400 -2.32 10.60 -6.71
CA ILE A 400 -2.48 10.64 -5.26
C ILE A 400 -3.79 9.96 -4.85
N ASP A 401 -4.85 10.15 -5.66
CA ASP A 401 -6.19 9.58 -5.43
C ASP A 401 -6.21 8.04 -5.52
N ARG A 402 -5.14 7.45 -6.05
CA ARG A 402 -4.98 6.00 -6.10
C ARG A 402 -4.83 5.35 -4.72
N GLY A 403 -4.40 6.09 -3.71
CA GLY A 403 -4.15 5.49 -2.42
C GLY A 403 -4.30 6.41 -1.20
N PHE A 404 -4.60 7.69 -1.38
CA PHE A 404 -4.92 8.60 -0.28
C PHE A 404 -6.35 9.11 -0.41
N TYR A 405 -7.19 8.67 0.51
CA TYR A 405 -8.56 9.18 0.57
C TYR A 405 -8.60 10.59 1.16
N ASN A 406 -9.06 11.54 0.33
CA ASN A 406 -9.32 12.93 0.76
C ASN A 406 -8.17 13.58 1.56
N ILE A 407 -6.92 13.35 1.15
CA ILE A 407 -5.74 13.88 1.85
C ILE A 407 -5.79 15.40 2.01
N VAL A 408 -6.27 16.12 0.98
CA VAL A 408 -6.43 17.59 1.02
C VAL A 408 -7.43 18.00 2.10
N GLY A 409 -8.59 17.37 2.16
CA GLY A 409 -9.62 17.66 3.19
C GLY A 409 -9.15 17.32 4.59
N LYS A 410 -8.46 16.21 4.79
CA LYS A 410 -7.92 15.79 6.08
C LYS A 410 -6.81 16.74 6.56
N LEU A 411 -5.84 17.09 5.71
CA LEU A 411 -4.79 18.07 6.05
C LEU A 411 -5.34 19.46 6.30
N LYS A 412 -6.35 19.90 5.52
CA LYS A 412 -7.03 21.18 5.75
C LYS A 412 -7.74 21.21 7.12
N LYS A 413 -8.38 20.10 7.52
CA LYS A 413 -8.99 19.96 8.87
C LYS A 413 -7.95 20.07 9.98
N LEU A 414 -6.74 19.59 9.75
CA LEU A 414 -5.61 19.72 10.68
C LEU A 414 -4.98 21.14 10.66
N GLY A 415 -5.43 22.04 9.81
CA GLY A 415 -4.97 23.44 9.75
C GLY A 415 -4.04 23.77 8.60
N ALA A 416 -3.68 22.84 7.71
CA ALA A 416 -2.87 23.13 6.54
C ALA A 416 -3.56 24.11 5.58
N ASP A 417 -2.80 25.01 4.96
CA ASP A 417 -3.28 25.86 3.87
C ASP A 417 -3.09 25.14 2.53
N ILE A 418 -4.06 24.29 2.23
CA ILE A 418 -4.06 23.39 1.08
C ILE A 418 -5.43 23.39 0.40
N ARG A 419 -5.45 23.39 -0.93
CA ARG A 419 -6.68 23.30 -1.72
C ARG A 419 -6.45 22.58 -3.05
N ARG A 420 -7.46 21.85 -3.49
CA ARG A 420 -7.53 21.31 -4.86
C ARG A 420 -8.31 22.26 -5.73
N ILE A 421 -7.82 22.53 -6.93
CA ILE A 421 -8.46 23.31 -7.96
C ILE A 421 -8.58 22.47 -9.23
N SER A 422 -9.71 22.61 -9.94
CA SER A 422 -9.94 22.02 -11.26
C SER A 422 -9.92 23.16 -12.28
N GLU A 423 -9.08 23.05 -13.31
CA GLU A 423 -9.03 23.94 -14.47
C GLU A 423 -9.66 23.27 -15.68
#